data_ee324592b3850f3ea5e9ce3c5fe12320
#
_entry.id   ee324592b3850f3ea5e9ce3c5fe12320
#
_cell.length_a   1.000
_cell.length_b   1.000
_cell.length_c   1.000
_cell.angle_alpha   90.00
_cell.angle_beta   90.00
_cell.angle_gamma   90.00
#
_symmetry.space_group_name_H-M   'P 1'
#
loop_
_entity.id
_entity.type
_entity.pdbx_description
1 polymer ?
#
loop_
_entity_poly.entity_id
_entity_poly.type
_entity_poly.pdbx_seq_one_letter_code
_entity_poly.pdbx_strand_id
1 'polypeptide(L)'
;MTAWLAIPEANAQDMALKTNLINDIALSPNIGVEVGLAPKWTLDMTAEMNLWKVDGRSWKHLYFQPEARYWFCQRFSGHFIGFHALGGIYNFGKLNLPFNMLGSNLKELKDKRYQGWAAGAGVVYGYAWPLHKHWNIEAALGIGWLYTRFDSYPCQICGTKIDRNKSHNYFGPTKLSVAVEYIF
;
A
#
# COMPACT_ATOMS: atom_id res chain seq x y z
N MET A 1 32.29 -5.27 -27.15
CA MET A 1 30.92 -4.87 -27.55
C MET A 1 30.23 -4.31 -26.32
N THR A 2 30.21 -3.00 -26.18
CA THR A 2 29.55 -2.28 -25.05
C THR A 2 28.11 -2.02 -25.47
N ALA A 3 27.17 -2.74 -24.86
CA ALA A 3 25.75 -2.45 -25.02
C ALA A 3 25.45 -1.16 -24.27
N TRP A 4 25.24 -0.09 -25.00
CA TRP A 4 24.65 1.14 -24.47
C TRP A 4 23.19 0.85 -24.16
N LEU A 5 22.82 0.81 -22.88
CA LEU A 5 21.43 0.92 -22.44
C LEU A 5 20.97 2.30 -22.85
N ALA A 6 20.23 2.40 -23.95
CA ALA A 6 19.51 3.61 -24.30
C ALA A 6 18.47 3.86 -23.20
N ILE A 7 18.76 4.80 -22.31
CA ILE A 7 17.75 5.38 -21.43
C ILE A 7 16.84 6.17 -22.36
N PRO A 8 15.53 5.80 -22.51
CA PRO A 8 14.63 6.60 -23.32
C PRO A 8 14.59 8.01 -22.70
N GLU A 9 14.70 9.04 -23.54
CA GLU A 9 14.46 10.43 -23.12
C GLU A 9 13.08 10.49 -22.50
N ALA A 10 13.02 10.73 -21.19
CA ALA A 10 11.76 10.90 -20.47
C ALA A 10 11.13 12.20 -20.97
N ASN A 11 10.11 12.09 -21.79
CA ASN A 11 9.24 13.22 -22.10
C ASN A 11 8.64 13.73 -20.80
N ALA A 12 8.53 15.04 -20.63
CA ALA A 12 8.15 15.72 -19.38
C ALA A 12 6.75 15.36 -18.83
N GLN A 13 6.02 14.41 -19.43
CA GLN A 13 4.73 13.89 -19.00
C GLN A 13 4.78 12.39 -18.61
N ASP A 14 5.94 11.89 -18.23
CA ASP A 14 6.15 10.47 -17.95
C ASP A 14 6.23 10.15 -16.46
N MET A 15 6.04 11.14 -15.59
CA MET A 15 6.08 10.96 -14.14
C MET A 15 4.87 11.60 -13.47
N ALA A 16 4.36 10.94 -12.44
CA ALA A 16 3.35 11.49 -11.55
C ALA A 16 3.77 11.32 -10.09
N LEU A 17 3.47 12.35 -9.29
CA LEU A 17 3.54 12.29 -7.83
C LEU A 17 2.12 12.19 -7.30
N LYS A 18 1.89 11.30 -6.33
CA LYS A 18 0.55 11.06 -5.79
C LYS A 18 0.52 10.87 -4.29
N THR A 19 -0.65 11.14 -3.70
CA THR A 19 -0.98 10.77 -2.33
C THR A 19 -2.36 10.12 -2.29
N ASN A 20 -2.51 9.11 -1.44
CA ASN A 20 -3.78 8.43 -1.20
C ASN A 20 -4.53 9.10 -0.04
N LEU A 21 -5.61 9.77 -0.36
CA LEU A 21 -6.41 10.52 0.60
C LEU A 21 -7.03 9.64 1.70
N ILE A 22 -7.37 8.38 1.39
CA ILE A 22 -7.92 7.45 2.38
C ILE A 22 -6.89 7.18 3.49
N ASN A 23 -5.63 6.98 3.12
CA ASN A 23 -4.55 6.75 4.06
C ASN A 23 -4.22 8.01 4.86
N ASP A 24 -4.26 9.18 4.21
CA ASP A 24 -4.05 10.48 4.87
C ASP A 24 -5.14 10.75 5.93
N ILE A 25 -6.41 10.47 5.63
CA ILE A 25 -7.53 10.55 6.59
C ILE A 25 -7.32 9.55 7.75
N ALA A 26 -6.75 8.38 7.47
CA ALA A 26 -6.38 7.39 8.49
C ALA A 26 -5.09 7.74 9.26
N LEU A 27 -4.59 8.98 9.12
CA LEU A 27 -3.34 9.46 9.72
C LEU A 27 -2.12 8.63 9.35
N SER A 28 -2.10 8.11 8.13
CA SER A 28 -1.00 7.33 7.55
C SER A 28 -0.47 8.05 6.31
N PRO A 29 0.39 9.09 6.49
CA PRO A 29 1.01 9.78 5.37
C PRO A 29 1.66 8.82 4.40
N ASN A 30 1.44 9.09 3.14
CA ASN A 30 1.95 8.26 2.06
C ASN A 30 2.41 9.13 0.89
N ILE A 31 3.29 8.59 0.11
CA ILE A 31 3.77 9.21 -1.12
C ILE A 31 3.95 8.12 -2.19
N GLY A 32 3.43 8.38 -3.36
CA GLY A 32 3.59 7.54 -4.54
C GLY A 32 4.30 8.29 -5.66
N VAL A 33 5.18 7.59 -6.35
CA VAL A 33 5.80 8.05 -7.60
C VAL A 33 5.48 7.05 -8.68
N GLU A 34 4.84 7.49 -9.73
CA GLU A 34 4.54 6.68 -10.90
C GLU A 34 5.35 7.14 -12.11
N VAL A 35 5.98 6.18 -12.79
CA VAL A 35 6.86 6.44 -13.93
C VAL A 35 6.35 5.69 -15.15
N GLY A 36 6.24 6.38 -16.27
CA GLY A 36 5.93 5.78 -17.57
C GLY A 36 7.08 4.93 -18.10
N LEU A 37 6.84 3.65 -18.35
CA LEU A 37 7.81 2.73 -18.91
C LEU A 37 7.63 2.53 -20.43
N ALA A 38 6.37 2.61 -20.88
CA ALA A 38 5.98 2.44 -22.27
C ALA A 38 4.62 3.15 -22.51
N PRO A 39 4.13 3.27 -23.76
CA PRO A 39 2.89 4.00 -24.05
C PRO A 39 1.66 3.59 -23.23
N LYS A 40 1.63 2.36 -22.73
CA LYS A 40 0.53 1.81 -21.93
C LYS A 40 0.98 1.19 -20.61
N TRP A 41 2.27 1.32 -20.26
CA TRP A 41 2.81 0.74 -19.05
C TRP A 41 3.40 1.79 -18.12
N THR A 42 3.06 1.69 -16.86
CA THR A 42 3.66 2.50 -15.80
C THR A 42 4.11 1.63 -14.64
N LEU A 43 5.05 2.12 -13.87
CA LEU A 43 5.46 1.56 -12.59
C LEU A 43 5.14 2.58 -11.49
N ASP A 44 4.24 2.21 -10.61
CA ASP A 44 3.91 2.96 -9.39
C ASP A 44 4.71 2.41 -8.21
N MET A 45 5.30 3.30 -7.44
CA MET A 45 6.03 2.97 -6.21
C MET A 45 5.48 3.81 -5.07
N THR A 46 4.70 3.20 -4.20
CA THR A 46 4.08 3.88 -3.06
C THR A 46 4.74 3.45 -1.75
N ALA A 47 5.09 4.43 -0.93
CA ALA A 47 5.53 4.24 0.44
C ALA A 47 4.51 4.88 1.40
N GLU A 48 4.19 4.18 2.46
CA GLU A 48 3.24 4.59 3.49
C GLU A 48 3.84 4.36 4.87
N MET A 49 3.69 5.33 5.77
CA MET A 49 4.18 5.20 7.14
C MET A 49 3.21 5.79 8.16
N ASN A 50 3.15 5.12 9.31
CA ASN A 50 2.57 5.68 10.51
C ASN A 50 3.50 5.35 11.69
N LEU A 51 4.06 6.37 12.31
CA LEU A 51 5.07 6.22 13.38
C LEU A 51 4.56 6.69 14.76
N TRP A 52 3.33 7.17 14.85
CA TRP A 52 2.78 7.73 16.07
C TRP A 52 1.73 6.85 16.73
N LYS A 53 1.33 7.26 17.91
CA LYS A 53 0.23 6.67 18.69
C LYS A 53 -0.91 7.68 18.75
N VAL A 54 -2.14 7.21 18.59
CA VAL A 54 -3.35 8.02 18.74
C VAL A 54 -4.16 7.45 19.91
N ASP A 55 -4.47 8.26 20.91
CA ASP A 55 -5.25 7.88 22.12
C ASP A 55 -4.74 6.60 22.82
N GLY A 56 -3.42 6.45 22.92
CA GLY A 56 -2.81 5.26 23.52
C GLY A 56 -2.91 4.00 22.66
N ARG A 57 -3.46 4.09 21.45
CA ARG A 57 -3.50 3.01 20.45
C ARG A 57 -2.22 3.04 19.63
N SER A 58 -1.59 1.89 19.44
CA SER A 58 -0.42 1.75 18.58
C SER A 58 -0.88 1.30 17.19
N TRP A 59 -0.70 2.18 16.19
CA TRP A 59 -0.97 1.90 14.78
C TRP A 59 0.27 2.18 13.95
N LYS A 60 1.38 1.59 14.36
CA LYS A 60 2.66 1.86 13.68
C LYS A 60 2.88 0.89 12.54
N HIS A 61 3.20 1.42 11.37
CA HIS A 61 3.58 0.62 10.23
C HIS A 61 4.48 1.40 9.26
N LEU A 62 5.19 0.66 8.46
CA LEU A 62 5.91 1.15 7.29
C LEU A 62 5.71 0.12 6.18
N TYR A 63 5.07 0.53 5.10
CA TYR A 63 4.81 -0.31 3.92
C TYR A 63 5.42 0.31 2.67
N PHE A 64 5.85 -0.59 1.79
CA PHE A 64 6.28 -0.26 0.44
C PHE A 64 5.52 -1.15 -0.55
N GLN A 65 4.94 -0.53 -1.57
CA GLN A 65 4.07 -1.20 -2.54
C GLN A 65 4.43 -0.79 -3.96
N PRO A 66 5.32 -1.53 -4.63
CA PRO A 66 5.53 -1.41 -6.07
C PRO A 66 4.38 -2.06 -6.84
N GLU A 67 3.97 -1.43 -7.94
CA GLU A 67 2.86 -1.87 -8.78
C GLU A 67 3.15 -1.60 -10.25
N ALA A 68 3.14 -2.65 -11.07
CA ALA A 68 3.18 -2.54 -12.52
C ALA A 68 1.75 -2.40 -13.06
N ARG A 69 1.49 -1.38 -13.89
CA ARG A 69 0.17 -1.03 -14.41
C ARG A 69 0.11 -1.08 -15.91
N TYR A 70 -0.97 -1.62 -16.41
CA TYR A 70 -1.33 -1.60 -17.83
C TYR A 70 -2.59 -0.75 -18.03
N TRP A 71 -2.48 0.29 -18.86
CA TRP A 71 -3.53 1.23 -19.20
C TRP A 71 -4.23 0.81 -20.49
N PHE A 72 -5.56 0.77 -20.49
CA PHE A 72 -6.32 0.34 -21.67
C PHE A 72 -6.26 1.36 -22.81
N CYS A 73 -6.25 2.66 -22.48
CA CYS A 73 -6.16 3.74 -23.46
C CYS A 73 -4.76 4.34 -23.51
N GLN A 74 -4.47 5.28 -22.64
CA GLN A 74 -3.17 5.95 -22.52
C GLN A 74 -2.78 6.06 -21.06
N ARG A 75 -1.50 6.27 -20.78
CA ARG A 75 -0.98 6.45 -19.42
C ARG A 75 -1.71 7.57 -18.69
N PHE A 76 -1.91 7.38 -17.40
CA PHE A 76 -2.54 8.34 -16.47
C PHE A 76 -3.98 8.72 -16.85
N SER A 77 -4.68 7.97 -17.67
CA SER A 77 -6.05 8.28 -18.08
C SER A 77 -6.90 7.04 -18.34
N GLY A 78 -8.08 7.02 -17.73
CA GLY A 78 -9.06 5.95 -17.91
C GLY A 78 -8.76 4.70 -17.08
N HIS A 79 -9.18 3.56 -17.58
CA HIS A 79 -9.08 2.27 -16.89
C HIS A 79 -7.67 1.71 -16.94
N PHE A 80 -7.26 1.09 -15.84
CA PHE A 80 -6.05 0.30 -15.78
C PHE A 80 -6.23 -0.97 -14.94
N ILE A 81 -5.41 -1.94 -15.21
CA ILE A 81 -5.16 -3.10 -14.36
C ILE A 81 -3.71 -3.09 -13.93
N GLY A 82 -3.43 -3.62 -12.73
CA GLY A 82 -2.08 -3.69 -12.24
C GLY A 82 -1.82 -4.96 -11.45
N PHE A 83 -0.54 -5.25 -11.31
CA PHE A 83 -0.03 -6.26 -10.41
C PHE A 83 0.87 -5.57 -9.39
N HIS A 84 0.56 -5.74 -8.11
CA HIS A 84 1.35 -5.16 -7.03
C HIS A 84 1.98 -6.22 -6.15
N ALA A 85 3.15 -5.90 -5.62
CA ALA A 85 3.72 -6.51 -4.45
C ALA A 85 3.58 -5.57 -3.26
N LEU A 86 3.53 -6.12 -2.06
CA LEU A 86 3.44 -5.37 -0.81
C LEU A 86 4.44 -5.95 0.17
N GLY A 87 5.22 -5.09 0.81
CA GLY A 87 6.13 -5.50 1.88
C GLY A 87 6.21 -4.45 2.96
N GLY A 88 6.31 -4.88 4.23
CA GLY A 88 6.44 -3.92 5.31
C GLY A 88 6.46 -4.52 6.70
N ILE A 89 6.64 -3.64 7.65
CA ILE A 89 6.66 -3.95 9.09
C ILE A 89 5.52 -3.24 9.79
N TYR A 90 4.99 -3.87 10.82
CA TYR A 90 3.89 -3.29 11.60
C TYR A 90 4.01 -3.59 13.09
N ASN A 91 3.38 -2.73 13.88
CA ASN A 91 3.25 -2.86 15.31
C ASN A 91 1.88 -2.31 15.74
N PHE A 92 0.91 -3.22 15.82
CA PHE A 92 -0.49 -2.90 16.14
C PHE A 92 -0.83 -3.34 17.56
N GLY A 93 -1.52 -2.47 18.30
CA GLY A 93 -1.99 -2.78 19.65
C GLY A 93 -3.11 -1.85 20.12
N LYS A 94 -4.01 -2.36 20.96
CA LYS A 94 -5.21 -1.68 21.46
C LYS A 94 -6.18 -1.20 20.39
N LEU A 95 -6.24 -1.88 19.26
CA LEU A 95 -7.19 -1.57 18.21
C LEU A 95 -8.52 -2.29 18.47
N ASN A 96 -9.57 -1.53 18.67
CA ASN A 96 -10.91 -2.07 18.79
C ASN A 96 -11.59 -2.07 17.40
N LEU A 97 -11.34 -3.10 16.63
CA LEU A 97 -11.99 -3.30 15.34
C LEU A 97 -13.19 -4.20 15.51
N PRO A 98 -14.44 -3.74 15.27
CA PRO A 98 -15.66 -4.47 15.58
C PRO A 98 -15.97 -5.62 14.60
N PHE A 99 -15.10 -5.85 13.63
CA PHE A 99 -15.31 -6.83 12.57
C PHE A 99 -14.15 -7.82 12.44
N ASN A 100 -14.46 -9.02 11.98
CA ASN A 100 -13.48 -9.99 11.53
C ASN A 100 -13.32 -9.84 10.02
N MET A 101 -12.10 -9.85 9.51
CA MET A 101 -11.83 -9.70 8.10
C MET A 101 -11.21 -11.00 7.56
N LEU A 102 -11.98 -11.70 6.72
CA LEU A 102 -11.56 -12.84 5.91
C LEU A 102 -10.61 -13.83 6.62
N GLY A 103 -11.07 -14.37 7.77
CA GLY A 103 -10.32 -15.36 8.53
C GLY A 103 -9.38 -14.81 9.61
N SER A 104 -9.24 -13.48 9.71
CA SER A 104 -8.45 -12.85 10.76
C SER A 104 -9.35 -12.37 11.92
N ASN A 105 -9.09 -12.86 13.14
CA ASN A 105 -9.81 -12.42 14.33
C ASN A 105 -9.22 -11.08 14.84
N LEU A 106 -9.69 -9.97 14.29
CA LEU A 106 -9.21 -8.63 14.61
C LEU A 106 -9.67 -8.15 16.01
N LYS A 107 -10.63 -8.84 16.64
CA LYS A 107 -11.11 -8.51 18.01
C LYS A 107 -10.02 -8.71 19.07
N GLU A 108 -9.10 -9.63 18.86
CA GLU A 108 -7.99 -9.87 19.78
C GLU A 108 -6.95 -8.73 19.81
N LEU A 109 -6.94 -7.84 18.83
CA LEU A 109 -6.09 -6.63 18.79
C LEU A 109 -6.39 -5.65 19.94
N LYS A 110 -7.54 -5.81 20.61
CA LYS A 110 -7.92 -4.99 21.76
C LYS A 110 -7.03 -5.24 22.98
N ASP A 111 -6.66 -6.50 23.23
CA ASP A 111 -5.98 -6.93 24.44
C ASP A 111 -4.52 -7.33 24.23
N LYS A 112 -4.12 -7.53 22.96
CA LYS A 112 -2.78 -7.98 22.58
C LYS A 112 -2.10 -6.98 21.64
N ARG A 113 -0.77 -6.93 21.69
CA ARG A 113 0.06 -6.21 20.74
C ARG A 113 0.70 -7.21 19.77
N TYR A 114 0.57 -6.94 18.49
CA TYR A 114 1.14 -7.71 17.41
C TYR A 114 2.24 -6.91 16.72
N GLN A 115 3.42 -7.47 16.69
CA GLN A 115 4.56 -6.88 16.01
C GLN A 115 5.14 -7.89 15.03
N GLY A 116 5.30 -7.47 13.77
CA GLY A 116 5.78 -8.38 12.75
C GLY A 116 6.05 -7.69 11.43
N TRP A 117 6.20 -8.53 10.42
CA TRP A 117 6.30 -8.11 9.03
C TRP A 117 5.23 -8.81 8.19
N ALA A 118 4.91 -8.20 7.07
CA ALA A 118 4.00 -8.75 6.08
C ALA A 118 4.60 -8.60 4.69
N ALA A 119 4.37 -9.58 3.84
CA ALA A 119 4.69 -9.52 2.42
C ALA A 119 3.59 -10.21 1.62
N GLY A 120 3.30 -9.69 0.45
CA GLY A 120 2.23 -10.23 -0.38
C GLY A 120 2.25 -9.70 -1.79
N ALA A 121 1.27 -10.15 -2.55
CA ALA A 121 1.06 -9.73 -3.92
C ALA A 121 -0.42 -9.79 -4.28
N GLY A 122 -0.82 -9.02 -5.25
CA GLY A 122 -2.20 -8.98 -5.69
C GLY A 122 -2.38 -8.31 -7.03
N VAL A 123 -3.64 -8.26 -7.44
CA VAL A 123 -4.07 -7.58 -8.65
C VAL A 123 -4.92 -6.38 -8.28
N VAL A 124 -4.84 -5.33 -9.06
CA VAL A 124 -5.60 -4.10 -8.86
C VAL A 124 -6.33 -3.75 -10.14
N TYR A 125 -7.48 -3.13 -9.97
CA TYR A 125 -8.21 -2.46 -11.03
C TYR A 125 -8.51 -1.05 -10.56
N GLY A 126 -8.34 -0.08 -11.45
CA GLY A 126 -8.60 1.30 -11.14
C GLY A 126 -9.00 2.13 -12.35
N TYR A 127 -9.34 3.37 -12.03
CA TYR A 127 -9.70 4.38 -13.01
C TYR A 127 -9.12 5.74 -12.60
N ALA A 128 -8.50 6.43 -13.56
CA ALA A 128 -7.98 7.78 -13.40
C ALA A 128 -8.81 8.76 -14.21
N TRP A 129 -9.28 9.81 -13.53
CA TRP A 129 -10.01 10.94 -14.12
C TRP A 129 -9.06 12.13 -14.30
N PRO A 130 -8.69 12.48 -15.53
CA PRO A 130 -7.98 13.72 -15.79
C PRO A 130 -8.89 14.92 -15.47
N LEU A 131 -8.51 15.72 -14.46
CA LEU A 131 -9.24 16.92 -14.08
C LEU A 131 -8.73 18.16 -14.80
N HIS A 132 -7.41 18.21 -14.96
CA HIS A 132 -6.70 19.32 -15.58
C HIS A 132 -5.41 18.82 -16.22
N LYS A 133 -4.69 19.69 -16.93
CA LYS A 133 -3.45 19.35 -17.66
C LYS A 133 -2.40 18.58 -16.84
N HIS A 134 -2.34 18.84 -15.55
CA HIS A 134 -1.37 18.22 -14.62
C HIS A 134 -2.01 17.50 -13.43
N TRP A 135 -3.34 17.53 -13.30
CA TRP A 135 -4.01 17.00 -12.12
C TRP A 135 -4.99 15.89 -12.46
N ASN A 136 -4.85 14.77 -11.78
CA ASN A 136 -5.77 13.65 -11.85
C ASN A 136 -6.33 13.30 -10.47
N ILE A 137 -7.49 12.65 -10.48
CA ILE A 137 -7.98 11.84 -9.36
C ILE A 137 -7.99 10.39 -9.83
N GLU A 138 -7.51 9.50 -9.00
CA GLU A 138 -7.50 8.05 -9.26
C GLU A 138 -8.29 7.34 -8.17
N ALA A 139 -9.09 6.34 -8.54
CA ALA A 139 -9.65 5.37 -7.62
C ALA A 139 -9.21 3.96 -8.00
N ALA A 140 -8.77 3.18 -7.03
CA ALA A 140 -8.29 1.83 -7.26
C ALA A 140 -8.68 0.87 -6.12
N LEU A 141 -9.01 -0.36 -6.51
CA LEU A 141 -9.29 -1.48 -5.60
C LEU A 141 -8.42 -2.67 -5.99
N GLY A 142 -7.74 -3.24 -5.00
CA GLY A 142 -6.90 -4.41 -5.20
C GLY A 142 -7.29 -5.56 -4.28
N ILE A 143 -7.15 -6.78 -4.79
CA ILE A 143 -7.29 -8.02 -4.05
C ILE A 143 -6.02 -8.84 -4.19
N GLY A 144 -5.66 -9.56 -3.14
CA GLY A 144 -4.42 -10.33 -3.17
C GLY A 144 -4.25 -11.24 -1.98
N TRP A 145 -3.09 -11.83 -1.93
CA TRP A 145 -2.64 -12.69 -0.87
C TRP A 145 -1.55 -12.00 -0.07
N LEU A 146 -1.64 -12.09 1.26
CA LEU A 146 -0.69 -11.52 2.19
C LEU A 146 -0.24 -12.60 3.18
N TYR A 147 1.05 -12.80 3.26
CA TYR A 147 1.70 -13.60 4.30
C TYR A 147 2.22 -12.67 5.39
N THR A 148 1.89 -12.97 6.62
CA THR A 148 2.36 -12.21 7.78
C THR A 148 2.99 -13.12 8.82
N ARG A 149 4.07 -12.62 9.43
CA ARG A 149 4.77 -13.30 10.52
C ARG A 149 4.91 -12.33 11.69
N PHE A 150 4.47 -12.76 12.86
CA PHE A 150 4.37 -11.86 14.00
C PHE A 150 4.64 -12.55 15.34
N ASP A 151 5.02 -11.71 16.30
CA ASP A 151 5.05 -12.02 17.72
C ASP A 151 3.87 -11.35 18.42
N SER A 152 3.27 -12.02 19.41
CA SER A 152 2.21 -11.45 20.23
C SER A 152 2.69 -11.19 21.65
N TYR A 153 2.24 -10.06 22.22
CA TYR A 153 2.57 -9.59 23.55
C TYR A 153 1.31 -9.30 24.36
N PRO A 154 1.27 -9.63 25.66
CA PRO A 154 0.11 -9.40 26.53
C PRO A 154 -0.05 -7.94 26.94
N CYS A 155 1.00 -7.14 26.79
CA CYS A 155 1.05 -5.75 27.24
C CYS A 155 1.77 -4.85 26.23
N GLN A 156 1.48 -3.55 26.25
CA GLN A 156 2.05 -2.58 25.30
C GLN A 156 3.54 -2.25 25.56
N ILE A 157 3.98 -2.28 26.79
CA ILE A 157 5.27 -1.75 27.20
C ILE A 157 6.19 -2.83 27.82
N CYS A 158 5.63 -3.78 28.54
CA CYS A 158 6.38 -4.83 29.23
C CYS A 158 5.59 -6.14 29.21
N GLY A 159 6.28 -7.23 29.15
CA GLY A 159 5.73 -8.57 29.20
C GLY A 159 6.53 -9.57 28.37
N THR A 160 6.64 -10.77 28.86
CA THR A 160 7.16 -11.92 28.12
C THR A 160 6.31 -12.18 26.91
N LYS A 161 6.92 -12.50 25.77
CA LYS A 161 6.19 -12.89 24.54
C LYS A 161 5.26 -14.08 24.86
N ILE A 162 3.97 -13.93 24.55
CA ILE A 162 3.00 -15.02 24.68
C ILE A 162 3.25 -16.06 23.59
N ASP A 163 3.33 -15.60 22.36
CA ASP A 163 3.56 -16.42 21.19
C ASP A 163 4.73 -15.86 20.38
N ARG A 164 5.59 -16.77 19.92
CA ARG A 164 6.74 -16.42 19.06
C ARG A 164 6.50 -16.96 17.67
N ASN A 165 6.79 -16.12 16.68
CA ASN A 165 6.96 -16.55 15.30
C ASN A 165 5.72 -17.21 14.68
N LYS A 166 4.52 -16.73 15.02
CA LYS A 166 3.29 -17.17 14.36
C LYS A 166 3.20 -16.63 12.96
N SER A 167 2.67 -17.41 12.06
CA SER A 167 2.39 -17.00 10.69
C SER A 167 0.90 -17.05 10.41
N HIS A 168 0.45 -16.16 9.54
CA HIS A 168 -0.92 -16.12 9.07
C HIS A 168 -0.96 -15.77 7.59
N ASN A 169 -1.83 -16.47 6.85
CA ASN A 169 -2.13 -16.18 5.46
C ASN A 169 -3.47 -15.45 5.40
N TYR A 170 -3.49 -14.36 4.68
CA TYR A 170 -4.68 -13.58 4.43
C TYR A 170 -4.93 -13.50 2.92
N PHE A 171 -6.17 -13.69 2.51
CA PHE A 171 -6.61 -13.46 1.14
C PHE A 171 -7.79 -12.50 1.17
N GLY A 172 -7.71 -11.39 0.41
CA GLY A 172 -8.76 -10.38 0.39
C GLY A 172 -8.29 -9.03 -0.14
N PRO A 173 -8.98 -7.93 0.19
CA PRO A 173 -8.57 -6.59 -0.20
C PRO A 173 -7.17 -6.25 0.31
N THR A 174 -6.26 -5.91 -0.61
CA THR A 174 -4.88 -5.53 -0.31
C THR A 174 -4.55 -4.09 -0.69
N LYS A 175 -5.45 -3.44 -1.44
CA LYS A 175 -5.34 -2.03 -1.80
C LYS A 175 -6.73 -1.41 -1.87
N LEU A 176 -6.86 -0.23 -1.26
CA LEU A 176 -7.98 0.68 -1.46
C LEU A 176 -7.39 2.09 -1.56
N SER A 177 -7.60 2.75 -2.69
CA SER A 177 -6.99 4.03 -2.96
C SER A 177 -7.99 4.98 -3.59
N VAL A 178 -8.02 6.20 -3.07
CA VAL A 178 -8.50 7.39 -3.76
C VAL A 178 -7.36 8.40 -3.71
N ALA A 179 -6.66 8.57 -4.81
CA ALA A 179 -5.44 9.36 -4.86
C ALA A 179 -5.63 10.65 -5.67
N VAL A 180 -4.92 11.68 -5.25
CA VAL A 180 -4.68 12.89 -6.07
C VAL A 180 -3.28 12.75 -6.67
N GLU A 181 -3.18 13.02 -7.96
CA GLU A 181 -1.97 12.89 -8.73
C GLU A 181 -1.60 14.21 -9.40
N TYR A 182 -0.31 14.54 -9.36
CA TYR A 182 0.27 15.62 -10.13
C TYR A 182 1.22 15.04 -11.18
N ILE A 183 0.94 15.30 -12.45
CA ILE A 183 1.72 14.81 -13.62
C ILE A 183 2.65 15.91 -14.09
N PHE A 184 3.92 15.57 -14.22
CA PHE A 184 4.97 16.47 -14.69
C PHE A 184 5.11 16.44 -16.21
#